data_d45b514d74e450cddfef3c6eeb092d92
#
_entry.id   d45b514d74e450cddfef3c6eeb092d92
#
_cell.length_a   1.000
_cell.length_b   1.000
_cell.length_c   1.000
_cell.angle_alpha   90.00
_cell.angle_beta   90.00
_cell.angle_gamma   90.00
#
_symmetry.space_group_name_H-M   'P 1'
#
loop_
_entity.id
_entity.type
_entity.pdbx_description
1 polymer ?
#
loop_
_entity_poly.entity_id
_entity_poly.type
_entity_poly.pdbx_seq_one_letter_code
_entity_poly.pdbx_strand_id
1 'polypeptide(L)'
;MNLVLKIGTAAFTVAMCLAQAPPAAVAQTPAQTPVEVKIPAAAFESAPSPLTAPGYMQPAIPPARVPAATAATDSSGKDLPGARKAYVIGPLDVLDIRVWNDPKLSGLFDVRPDGIISMPLIGELRADGQTVAQLRETILQKLNTLMNSPEVNVQIARINSKRYFIFGEVARSGEFPLVAEITVLDALSNCGGFREFANPKKIYVLRGSKKLEFNYKEVSRGKKMEQNIVLENGDRIFVP
;
A
#
# COMPACT_ATOMS: atom_id res chain seq x y z
N MET A 1 -10.06 62.54 48.06
CA MET A 1 -8.72 62.96 47.52
C MET A 1 -8.63 62.33 46.13
N ASN A 2 -9.01 63.17 45.12
CA ASN A 2 -9.16 62.75 43.73
C ASN A 2 -7.78 62.81 43.01
N LEU A 3 -7.38 61.70 42.38
CA LEU A 3 -6.26 61.72 41.43
C LEU A 3 -6.81 61.35 40.05
N VAL A 4 -6.94 62.36 39.23
CA VAL A 4 -7.31 62.29 37.83
C VAL A 4 -6.06 61.95 37.00
N LEU A 5 -6.06 60.76 36.39
CA LEU A 5 -4.99 60.38 35.48
C LEU A 5 -5.42 60.73 34.03
N LYS A 6 -4.73 61.72 33.45
CA LYS A 6 -4.90 62.13 32.02
C LYS A 6 -4.30 61.08 31.13
N ILE A 7 -5.13 60.49 30.24
CA ILE A 7 -4.69 59.63 29.14
C ILE A 7 -4.46 60.50 27.91
N GLY A 8 -3.21 60.63 27.49
CA GLY A 8 -2.81 61.34 26.27
C GLY A 8 -3.06 60.42 25.04
N THR A 9 -3.89 60.91 24.13
CA THR A 9 -4.14 60.36 22.84
C THR A 9 -2.99 60.71 21.90
N ALA A 10 -2.11 59.79 21.56
CA ALA A 10 -1.14 59.91 20.46
C ALA A 10 -1.77 59.30 19.18
N ALA A 11 -2.15 60.15 18.27
CA ALA A 11 -2.56 59.77 16.92
C ALA A 11 -1.33 59.35 16.12
N PHE A 12 -1.21 58.10 15.78
CA PHE A 12 -0.18 57.58 14.90
C PHE A 12 -0.78 57.45 13.49
N THR A 13 -0.48 58.46 12.65
CA THR A 13 -0.86 58.46 11.22
C THR A 13 0.10 57.54 10.48
N VAL A 14 -0.32 56.33 10.16
CA VAL A 14 0.42 55.43 9.27
C VAL A 14 0.06 55.76 7.84
N ALA A 15 0.98 56.39 7.12
CA ALA A 15 0.88 56.59 5.67
C ALA A 15 1.01 55.23 4.97
N MET A 16 -0.07 54.77 4.37
CA MET A 16 -0.14 53.55 3.57
C MET A 16 0.40 53.86 2.19
N CYS A 17 1.68 53.54 1.96
CA CYS A 17 2.30 53.59 0.65
C CYS A 17 1.85 52.37 -0.16
N LEU A 18 0.87 52.59 -1.05
CA LEU A 18 0.38 51.58 -2.00
C LEU A 18 1.43 51.44 -3.12
N ALA A 19 2.34 50.49 -2.99
CA ALA A 19 3.19 50.05 -4.08
C ALA A 19 2.37 49.14 -5.01
N GLN A 20 1.93 49.68 -6.13
CA GLN A 20 1.34 48.89 -7.22
C GLN A 20 2.44 48.07 -7.87
N ALA A 21 2.38 46.75 -7.72
CA ALA A 21 3.17 45.80 -8.49
C ALA A 21 2.63 45.76 -9.94
N PRO A 22 3.51 45.76 -10.97
CA PRO A 22 3.07 45.62 -12.35
C PRO A 22 2.50 44.23 -12.61
N PRO A 23 1.51 44.08 -13.50
CA PRO A 23 0.95 42.77 -13.83
C PRO A 23 2.02 41.92 -14.50
N ALA A 24 2.23 40.71 -13.95
CA ALA A 24 3.08 39.70 -14.54
C ALA A 24 2.58 39.36 -15.96
N ALA A 25 3.47 39.54 -16.93
CA ALA A 25 3.22 39.15 -18.32
C ALA A 25 2.91 37.63 -18.35
N VAL A 26 1.71 37.33 -18.80
CA VAL A 26 1.29 35.98 -19.14
C VAL A 26 2.17 35.48 -20.28
N ALA A 27 3.14 34.65 -20.01
CA ALA A 27 3.90 33.93 -21.03
C ALA A 27 2.92 33.06 -21.83
N GLN A 28 2.63 33.49 -23.05
CA GLN A 28 1.87 32.69 -24.01
C GLN A 28 2.72 31.49 -24.38
N THR A 29 2.30 30.31 -23.95
CA THR A 29 2.80 29.02 -24.43
C THR A 29 2.54 28.94 -25.93
N PRO A 30 3.56 28.74 -26.79
CA PRO A 30 3.32 28.56 -28.22
C PRO A 30 2.47 27.32 -28.43
N ALA A 31 1.37 27.50 -29.15
CA ALA A 31 0.50 26.44 -29.61
C ALA A 31 1.34 25.42 -30.38
N GLN A 32 1.44 24.21 -29.85
CA GLN A 32 2.00 23.10 -30.59
C GLN A 32 1.01 22.73 -31.69
N THR A 33 1.41 22.98 -32.92
CA THR A 33 0.75 22.48 -34.13
C THR A 33 0.70 20.95 -34.06
N PRO A 34 -0.44 20.31 -34.34
CA PRO A 34 -0.49 18.86 -34.44
C PRO A 34 0.39 18.45 -35.63
N VAL A 35 1.41 17.66 -35.36
CA VAL A 35 2.19 16.98 -36.38
C VAL A 35 1.30 15.89 -36.93
N GLU A 36 0.72 16.14 -38.11
CA GLU A 36 0.02 15.13 -38.91
C GLU A 36 1.04 14.09 -39.38
N VAL A 37 1.12 12.98 -38.66
CA VAL A 37 1.90 11.82 -39.09
C VAL A 37 1.13 11.16 -40.25
N LYS A 38 1.50 11.53 -41.45
CA LYS A 38 1.04 10.89 -42.69
C LYS A 38 1.68 9.50 -42.73
N ILE A 39 0.93 8.48 -42.31
CA ILE A 39 1.30 7.08 -42.49
C ILE A 39 1.15 6.76 -43.98
N PRO A 40 2.21 6.37 -44.70
CA PRO A 40 2.06 5.90 -46.08
C PRO A 40 1.31 4.57 -46.11
N ALA A 41 0.15 4.58 -46.69
CA ALA A 41 -0.63 3.37 -46.98
C ALA A 41 -0.01 2.62 -48.16
N ALA A 42 1.08 1.92 -47.92
CA ALA A 42 1.60 0.96 -48.93
C ALA A 42 2.58 0.02 -48.19
N ALA A 43 2.09 -1.13 -47.82
CA ALA A 43 2.76 -2.43 -47.65
C ALA A 43 1.93 -3.37 -46.75
N PHE A 44 0.65 -3.57 -47.11
CA PHE A 44 -0.03 -4.79 -46.70
C PHE A 44 0.12 -5.78 -47.86
N GLU A 45 1.36 -6.18 -48.10
CA GLU A 45 1.68 -7.25 -49.01
C GLU A 45 1.54 -8.57 -48.24
N SER A 46 0.58 -9.35 -48.70
CA SER A 46 0.23 -10.71 -48.38
C SER A 46 1.38 -11.55 -47.81
N ALA A 47 1.24 -11.92 -46.52
CA ALA A 47 2.03 -12.99 -45.95
C ALA A 47 1.70 -14.32 -46.67
N PRO A 48 2.72 -15.09 -47.13
CA PRO A 48 2.48 -16.39 -47.72
C PRO A 48 2.02 -17.37 -46.62
N SER A 49 1.01 -18.16 -46.96
CA SER A 49 0.49 -19.28 -46.19
C SER A 49 1.62 -20.19 -45.71
N PRO A 50 1.62 -20.69 -44.46
CA PRO A 50 2.63 -21.61 -43.99
C PRO A 50 2.53 -22.93 -44.73
N LEU A 51 3.61 -23.28 -45.49
CA LEU A 51 3.86 -24.58 -46.03
C LEU A 51 3.75 -25.63 -44.92
N THR A 52 2.90 -26.61 -45.18
CA THR A 52 2.75 -27.86 -44.45
C THR A 52 4.11 -28.53 -44.27
N ALA A 53 4.70 -28.44 -43.10
CA ALA A 53 5.87 -29.23 -42.74
C ALA A 53 5.40 -30.60 -42.22
N PRO A 54 5.99 -31.70 -42.68
CA PRO A 54 5.58 -33.04 -42.25
C PRO A 54 6.12 -33.36 -40.87
N GLY A 55 5.23 -33.79 -39.98
CA GLY A 55 5.49 -34.80 -38.97
C GLY A 55 6.46 -34.47 -37.86
N TYR A 56 6.20 -33.46 -37.00
CA TYR A 56 6.68 -33.52 -35.64
C TYR A 56 5.57 -34.13 -34.76
N MET A 57 5.71 -35.41 -34.45
CA MET A 57 5.01 -36.05 -33.34
C MET A 57 5.34 -35.30 -32.06
N GLN A 58 4.42 -34.45 -31.59
CA GLN A 58 4.48 -33.94 -30.24
C GLN A 58 4.32 -35.15 -29.30
N PRO A 59 5.26 -35.38 -28.35
CA PRO A 59 4.98 -36.31 -27.28
C PRO A 59 3.80 -35.76 -26.48
N ALA A 60 2.74 -36.58 -26.39
CA ALA A 60 1.58 -36.29 -25.56
C ALA A 60 2.04 -36.03 -24.12
N ILE A 61 2.04 -34.76 -23.73
CA ILE A 61 2.17 -34.39 -22.32
C ILE A 61 0.91 -34.91 -21.64
N PRO A 62 0.99 -35.89 -20.74
CA PRO A 62 -0.17 -36.32 -19.98
C PRO A 62 -0.72 -35.09 -19.23
N PRO A 63 -2.04 -34.87 -19.15
CA PRO A 63 -2.61 -33.77 -18.44
C PRO A 63 -2.09 -33.83 -16.99
N ALA A 64 -1.31 -32.83 -16.61
CA ALA A 64 -0.90 -32.64 -15.21
C ALA A 64 -2.19 -32.63 -14.39
N ARG A 65 -2.36 -33.69 -13.61
CA ARG A 65 -3.44 -33.82 -12.64
C ARG A 65 -3.24 -32.73 -11.62
N VAL A 66 -3.81 -31.55 -11.85
CA VAL A 66 -3.95 -30.50 -10.84
C VAL A 66 -4.69 -31.17 -9.68
N PRO A 67 -4.09 -31.29 -8.51
CA PRO A 67 -4.86 -31.72 -7.36
C PRO A 67 -5.96 -30.67 -7.19
N ALA A 68 -7.19 -31.10 -7.31
CA ALA A 68 -8.34 -30.27 -6.94
C ALA A 68 -8.09 -29.86 -5.49
N ALA A 69 -7.72 -28.60 -5.30
CA ALA A 69 -7.71 -27.98 -3.99
C ALA A 69 -9.18 -27.99 -3.55
N THR A 70 -9.53 -29.03 -2.84
CA THR A 70 -10.77 -29.12 -2.09
C THR A 70 -10.76 -27.91 -1.17
N ALA A 71 -11.58 -26.90 -1.50
CA ALA A 71 -11.89 -25.81 -0.60
C ALA A 71 -12.55 -26.44 0.64
N ALA A 72 -11.73 -26.78 1.61
CA ALA A 72 -12.22 -27.09 2.94
C ALA A 72 -12.67 -25.79 3.56
N THR A 73 -13.94 -25.47 3.35
CA THR A 73 -14.66 -24.49 4.14
C THR A 73 -14.90 -25.12 5.50
N ASP A 74 -13.93 -25.00 6.40
CA ASP A 74 -14.15 -25.35 7.80
C ASP A 74 -14.43 -24.05 8.56
N SER A 75 -15.70 -23.84 8.84
CA SER A 75 -16.24 -22.73 9.64
C SER A 75 -16.10 -22.97 11.15
N SER A 76 -15.13 -23.80 11.55
CA SER A 76 -14.80 -24.02 12.95
C SER A 76 -13.53 -23.22 13.28
N GLY A 77 -13.66 -22.16 14.06
CA GLY A 77 -12.58 -21.29 14.52
C GLY A 77 -11.61 -22.01 15.48
N LYS A 78 -10.95 -23.04 14.99
CA LYS A 78 -9.87 -23.72 15.68
C LYS A 78 -8.58 -23.38 14.97
N ASP A 79 -7.76 -22.58 15.64
CA ASP A 79 -6.42 -22.21 15.20
C ASP A 79 -5.60 -23.47 14.85
N LEU A 80 -5.48 -23.76 13.56
CA LEU A 80 -4.52 -24.74 13.07
C LEU A 80 -3.11 -24.21 13.33
N PRO A 81 -2.19 -24.99 13.91
CA PRO A 81 -0.81 -24.58 14.09
C PRO A 81 -0.16 -24.35 12.72
N GLY A 82 0.05 -23.08 12.37
CA GLY A 82 0.51 -22.62 11.06
C GLY A 82 -0.45 -21.69 10.32
N ALA A 83 -1.65 -21.44 10.81
CA ALA A 83 -2.56 -20.45 10.27
C ALA A 83 -1.93 -19.06 10.47
N ARG A 84 -1.53 -18.41 9.37
CA ARG A 84 -1.09 -17.02 9.41
C ARG A 84 -2.22 -16.20 10.00
N LYS A 85 -1.92 -15.38 11.00
CA LYS A 85 -2.90 -14.45 11.58
C LYS A 85 -3.56 -13.66 10.46
N ALA A 86 -4.91 -13.66 10.46
CA ALA A 86 -5.66 -12.90 9.49
C ALA A 86 -5.27 -11.42 9.59
N TYR A 87 -5.07 -10.78 8.45
CA TYR A 87 -4.77 -9.36 8.41
C TYR A 87 -5.94 -8.56 8.98
N VAL A 88 -5.62 -7.64 9.88
CA VAL A 88 -6.57 -6.69 10.45
C VAL A 88 -6.40 -5.37 9.73
N ILE A 89 -7.49 -4.90 9.14
CA ILE A 89 -7.55 -3.64 8.38
C ILE A 89 -7.24 -2.49 9.32
N GLY A 90 -6.46 -1.54 8.85
CA GLY A 90 -6.13 -0.33 9.58
C GLY A 90 -6.41 0.95 8.78
N PRO A 91 -6.26 2.12 9.41
CA PRO A 91 -6.42 3.41 8.74
C PRO A 91 -5.44 3.56 7.57
N LEU A 92 -5.87 4.25 6.52
CA LEU A 92 -5.12 4.51 5.28
C LEU A 92 -4.92 3.28 4.36
N ASP A 93 -5.43 2.10 4.73
CA ASP A 93 -5.44 0.97 3.80
C ASP A 93 -6.38 1.23 2.64
N VAL A 94 -6.06 0.65 1.49
CA VAL A 94 -6.91 0.71 0.29
C VAL A 94 -7.51 -0.65 0.04
N LEU A 95 -8.82 -0.72 -0.04
CA LEU A 95 -9.59 -1.94 -0.27
C LEU A 95 -10.16 -1.94 -1.69
N ASP A 96 -10.06 -3.05 -2.40
CA ASP A 96 -10.78 -3.31 -3.65
C ASP A 96 -12.04 -4.12 -3.30
N ILE A 97 -13.19 -3.47 -3.38
CA ILE A 97 -14.48 -4.08 -3.10
C ILE A 97 -15.21 -4.24 -4.42
N ARG A 98 -15.64 -5.45 -4.73
CA ARG A 98 -16.38 -5.77 -5.95
C ARG A 98 -17.70 -6.43 -5.60
N VAL A 99 -18.77 -5.83 -6.07
CA VAL A 99 -20.12 -6.36 -5.99
C VAL A 99 -20.49 -6.94 -7.35
N TRP A 100 -20.89 -8.21 -7.36
CA TRP A 100 -21.25 -8.89 -8.60
C TRP A 100 -22.41 -8.16 -9.27
N ASN A 101 -22.29 -7.98 -10.59
CA ASN A 101 -23.32 -7.34 -11.45
C ASN A 101 -23.63 -5.87 -11.10
N ASP A 102 -22.87 -5.22 -10.21
CA ASP A 102 -23.05 -3.80 -9.91
C ASP A 102 -21.72 -3.04 -9.93
N PRO A 103 -21.31 -2.50 -11.11
CA PRO A 103 -20.07 -1.73 -11.21
C PRO A 103 -20.10 -0.40 -10.45
N LYS A 104 -21.30 0.13 -10.12
CA LYS A 104 -21.41 1.39 -9.35
C LYS A 104 -21.06 1.22 -7.87
N LEU A 105 -21.19 0.00 -7.35
CA LEU A 105 -20.82 -0.35 -5.97
C LEU A 105 -19.42 -0.95 -5.90
N SER A 106 -18.78 -1.18 -7.04
CA SER A 106 -17.45 -1.77 -7.14
C SER A 106 -16.38 -0.70 -7.34
N GLY A 107 -15.24 -0.84 -6.66
CA GLY A 107 -14.13 0.09 -6.80
C GLY A 107 -13.10 0.00 -5.70
N LEU A 108 -12.17 0.94 -5.73
CA LEU A 108 -11.18 1.14 -4.67
C LEU A 108 -11.76 2.07 -3.61
N PHE A 109 -11.67 1.65 -2.37
CA PHE A 109 -12.15 2.41 -1.21
C PHE A 109 -11.01 2.62 -0.23
N ASP A 110 -10.71 3.88 0.07
CA ASP A 110 -9.70 4.23 1.05
C ASP A 110 -10.31 4.16 2.46
N VAL A 111 -9.61 3.53 3.38
CA VAL A 111 -9.95 3.59 4.80
C VAL A 111 -9.47 4.92 5.34
N ARG A 112 -10.42 5.78 5.74
CA ARG A 112 -10.13 7.09 6.29
C ARG A 112 -9.32 7.00 7.59
N PRO A 113 -8.66 8.07 8.03
CA PRO A 113 -7.94 8.09 9.32
C PRO A 113 -8.79 7.76 10.55
N ASP A 114 -10.11 7.98 10.46
CA ASP A 114 -11.09 7.60 11.48
C ASP A 114 -11.49 6.11 11.43
N GLY A 115 -10.91 5.34 10.50
CA GLY A 115 -11.16 3.92 10.33
C GLY A 115 -12.44 3.58 9.58
N ILE A 116 -13.04 4.55 8.91
CA ILE A 116 -14.32 4.41 8.20
C ILE A 116 -14.08 4.36 6.69
N ILE A 117 -14.83 3.53 5.99
CA ILE A 117 -14.97 3.54 4.53
C ILE A 117 -16.36 4.10 4.16
N SER A 118 -16.43 4.83 3.05
CA SER A 118 -17.70 5.33 2.51
C SER A 118 -18.00 4.61 1.20
N MET A 119 -19.12 3.87 1.20
CA MET A 119 -19.60 3.16 0.01
C MET A 119 -20.92 3.75 -0.48
N PRO A 120 -21.14 3.83 -1.80
CA PRO A 120 -22.41 4.21 -2.35
C PRO A 120 -23.54 3.30 -1.82
N LEU A 121 -24.73 3.81 -1.68
CA LEU A 121 -25.97 3.18 -1.20
C LEU A 121 -25.97 2.75 0.27
N ILE A 122 -24.90 2.18 0.80
CA ILE A 122 -24.84 1.68 2.19
C ILE A 122 -24.20 2.67 3.16
N GLY A 123 -23.62 3.76 2.62
CA GLY A 123 -23.08 4.85 3.42
C GLY A 123 -21.76 4.51 4.11
N GLU A 124 -21.60 4.98 5.33
CA GLU A 124 -20.39 4.81 6.11
C GLU A 124 -20.35 3.48 6.87
N LEU A 125 -19.18 2.83 6.82
CA LEU A 125 -18.90 1.54 7.45
C LEU A 125 -17.57 1.61 8.19
N ARG A 126 -17.53 1.13 9.41
CA ARG A 126 -16.27 0.96 10.13
C ARG A 126 -15.52 -0.24 9.59
N ALA A 127 -14.31 -0.02 9.07
CA ALA A 127 -13.42 -1.07 8.54
C ALA A 127 -12.25 -1.35 9.49
N ASP A 128 -11.81 -0.33 10.24
CA ASP A 128 -10.68 -0.45 11.17
C ASP A 128 -10.94 -1.49 12.27
N GLY A 129 -9.91 -2.30 12.55
CA GLY A 129 -9.97 -3.35 13.56
C GLY A 129 -10.69 -4.63 13.10
N GLN A 130 -11.22 -4.67 11.89
CA GLN A 130 -11.88 -5.86 11.31
C GLN A 130 -10.94 -6.61 10.37
N THR A 131 -11.20 -7.91 10.23
CA THR A 131 -10.59 -8.68 9.14
C THR A 131 -11.37 -8.48 7.84
N VAL A 132 -10.73 -8.80 6.71
CA VAL A 132 -11.38 -8.75 5.39
C VAL A 132 -12.68 -9.58 5.36
N ALA A 133 -12.67 -10.74 6.02
CA ALA A 133 -13.85 -11.61 6.10
C ALA A 133 -15.00 -10.97 6.90
N GLN A 134 -14.69 -10.35 8.04
CA GLN A 134 -15.67 -9.65 8.86
C GLN A 134 -16.26 -8.43 8.15
N LEU A 135 -15.41 -7.66 7.47
CA LEU A 135 -15.87 -6.51 6.68
C LEU A 135 -16.79 -6.97 5.53
N ARG A 136 -16.42 -8.03 4.81
CA ARG A 136 -17.27 -8.63 3.77
C ARG A 136 -18.64 -8.99 4.31
N GLU A 137 -18.69 -9.64 5.47
CA GLU A 137 -19.96 -10.03 6.11
C GLU A 137 -20.81 -8.82 6.48
N THR A 138 -20.19 -7.77 7.03
CA THR A 138 -20.87 -6.51 7.37
C THR A 138 -21.46 -5.83 6.12
N ILE A 139 -20.73 -5.84 5.01
CA ILE A 139 -21.19 -5.29 3.72
C ILE A 139 -22.38 -6.12 3.19
N LEU A 140 -22.25 -7.47 3.23
CA LEU A 140 -23.30 -8.39 2.79
C LEU A 140 -24.60 -8.17 3.57
N GLN A 141 -24.53 -8.05 4.89
CA GLN A 141 -25.72 -7.81 5.74
C GLN A 141 -26.43 -6.50 5.34
N LYS A 142 -25.68 -5.43 5.09
CA LYS A 142 -26.27 -4.15 4.68
C LYS A 142 -26.82 -4.20 3.24
N LEU A 143 -26.13 -4.85 2.31
CA LEU A 143 -26.61 -4.98 0.94
C LEU A 143 -27.83 -5.88 0.80
N ASN A 144 -27.98 -6.93 1.62
CA ASN A 144 -29.16 -7.79 1.64
C ASN A 144 -30.47 -7.07 1.95
N THR A 145 -30.42 -5.89 2.58
CA THR A 145 -31.60 -5.04 2.80
C THR A 145 -32.02 -4.25 1.57
N LEU A 146 -31.08 -4.09 0.59
CA LEU A 146 -31.26 -3.22 -0.58
C LEU A 146 -31.40 -4.02 -1.88
N MET A 147 -30.83 -5.20 -1.94
CA MET A 147 -30.84 -6.06 -3.14
C MET A 147 -30.93 -7.55 -2.79
N ASN A 148 -31.46 -8.33 -3.72
CA ASN A 148 -31.60 -9.77 -3.54
C ASN A 148 -30.25 -10.48 -3.84
N SER A 149 -29.78 -11.27 -2.88
CA SER A 149 -28.59 -12.15 -3.02
C SER A 149 -27.33 -11.44 -3.55
N PRO A 150 -26.84 -10.37 -2.89
CA PRO A 150 -25.59 -9.72 -3.32
C PRO A 150 -24.42 -10.65 -3.12
N GLU A 151 -23.53 -10.69 -4.10
CA GLU A 151 -22.23 -11.38 -4.00
C GLU A 151 -21.12 -10.33 -3.92
N VAL A 152 -20.37 -10.35 -2.82
CA VAL A 152 -19.34 -9.34 -2.52
C VAL A 152 -17.99 -10.01 -2.40
N ASN A 153 -17.00 -9.48 -3.10
CA ASN A 153 -15.60 -9.82 -2.93
C ASN A 153 -14.86 -8.61 -2.38
N VAL A 154 -14.12 -8.81 -1.29
CA VAL A 154 -13.30 -7.77 -0.66
C VAL A 154 -11.85 -8.22 -0.67
N GLN A 155 -10.97 -7.40 -1.20
CA GLN A 155 -9.53 -7.63 -1.25
C GLN A 155 -8.77 -6.40 -0.77
N ILE A 156 -7.55 -6.59 -0.29
CA ILE A 156 -6.68 -5.48 0.06
C ILE A 156 -5.87 -5.11 -1.17
N ALA A 157 -6.08 -3.89 -1.69
CA ALA A 157 -5.33 -3.37 -2.82
C ALA A 157 -3.97 -2.81 -2.39
N ARG A 158 -3.91 -2.10 -1.25
CA ARG A 158 -2.69 -1.56 -0.67
C ARG A 158 -2.75 -1.58 0.84
N ILE A 159 -1.63 -1.97 1.45
CA ILE A 159 -1.42 -1.90 2.89
C ILE A 159 -0.60 -0.65 3.19
N ASN A 160 -1.22 0.34 3.80
CA ASN A 160 -0.59 1.59 4.20
C ASN A 160 -0.62 1.80 5.73
N SER A 161 -1.45 1.05 6.44
CA SER A 161 -1.60 1.16 7.89
C SER A 161 -0.44 0.55 8.67
N LYS A 162 0.23 -0.44 8.08
CA LYS A 162 1.35 -1.15 8.73
C LYS A 162 2.61 -0.98 7.93
N ARG A 163 3.65 -0.42 8.58
CA ARG A 163 4.93 -0.13 7.95
C ARG A 163 6.09 -0.22 8.92
N TYR A 164 7.27 -0.47 8.40
CA TYR A 164 8.53 -0.41 9.13
C TYR A 164 9.52 0.44 8.36
N PHE A 165 10.56 0.89 9.04
CA PHE A 165 11.55 1.81 8.48
C PHE A 165 12.93 1.21 8.57
N ILE A 166 13.74 1.40 7.52
CA ILE A 166 15.15 1.01 7.50
C ILE A 166 15.99 2.24 7.22
N PHE A 167 17.00 2.45 8.06
CA PHE A 167 17.94 3.57 7.98
C PHE A 167 19.38 3.08 8.01
N GLY A 168 20.30 3.89 7.47
CA GLY A 168 21.74 3.67 7.52
C GLY A 168 22.29 3.04 6.25
N GLU A 169 23.37 2.26 6.38
CA GLU A 169 24.16 1.72 5.27
C GLU A 169 23.51 0.47 4.63
N VAL A 170 22.39 0.68 3.97
CA VAL A 170 21.63 -0.31 3.20
C VAL A 170 21.45 0.13 1.76
N ALA A 171 21.20 -0.81 0.85
CA ALA A 171 21.02 -0.50 -0.57
C ALA A 171 19.79 0.42 -0.78
N ARG A 172 18.68 0.16 -0.09
CA ARG A 172 17.47 0.99 -0.09
C ARG A 172 17.06 1.31 1.34
N SER A 173 17.28 2.54 1.77
CA SER A 173 16.76 3.08 3.01
C SER A 173 15.39 3.71 2.78
N GLY A 174 14.55 3.72 3.82
CA GLY A 174 13.23 4.34 3.77
C GLY A 174 12.14 3.52 4.43
N GLU A 175 10.94 3.73 3.96
CA GLU A 175 9.72 3.12 4.45
C GLU A 175 9.35 1.88 3.62
N PHE A 176 8.94 0.81 4.31
CA PHE A 176 8.51 -0.44 3.70
C PHE A 176 7.16 -0.89 4.29
N PRO A 177 6.24 -1.40 3.45
CA PRO A 177 4.97 -1.92 3.94
C PRO A 177 5.18 -3.26 4.68
N LEU A 178 4.50 -3.41 5.81
CA LEU A 178 4.47 -4.66 6.57
C LEU A 178 3.25 -5.49 6.15
N VAL A 179 3.38 -6.23 5.05
CA VAL A 179 2.28 -6.99 4.43
C VAL A 179 1.99 -8.29 5.17
N ALA A 180 3.01 -8.90 5.76
CA ALA A 180 2.94 -10.17 6.48
C ALA A 180 3.82 -10.12 7.73
N GLU A 181 3.73 -11.15 8.56
CA GLU A 181 4.70 -11.36 9.63
C GLU A 181 6.07 -11.66 9.01
N ILE A 182 6.96 -10.68 9.02
CA ILE A 182 8.34 -10.79 8.54
C ILE A 182 9.32 -10.59 9.68
N THR A 183 10.48 -11.23 9.58
CA THR A 183 11.55 -11.09 10.55
C THR A 183 12.51 -9.97 10.16
N VAL A 184 13.41 -9.60 11.08
CA VAL A 184 14.48 -8.62 10.80
C VAL A 184 15.35 -9.09 9.62
N LEU A 185 15.63 -10.39 9.53
CA LEU A 185 16.41 -10.96 8.45
C LEU A 185 15.72 -10.78 7.08
N ASP A 186 14.40 -11.01 7.02
CA ASP A 186 13.61 -10.84 5.81
C ASP A 186 13.57 -9.36 5.39
N ALA A 187 13.41 -8.45 6.35
CA ALA A 187 13.41 -7.02 6.10
C ALA A 187 14.73 -6.52 5.51
N LEU A 188 15.85 -7.01 6.03
CA LEU A 188 17.18 -6.70 5.50
C LEU A 188 17.41 -7.27 4.09
N SER A 189 16.78 -8.39 3.77
CA SER A 189 16.77 -8.94 2.41
C SER A 189 15.95 -8.09 1.45
N ASN A 190 14.79 -7.60 1.91
CA ASN A 190 13.89 -6.74 1.12
C ASN A 190 14.50 -5.38 0.75
N CYS A 191 15.40 -4.84 1.59
CA CYS A 191 16.10 -3.58 1.29
C CYS A 191 17.26 -3.73 0.28
N GLY A 192 17.52 -4.94 -0.21
CA GLY A 192 18.56 -5.20 -1.19
C GLY A 192 19.97 -5.41 -0.60
N GLY A 193 20.06 -5.63 0.72
CA GLY A 193 21.31 -5.92 1.42
C GLY A 193 22.05 -4.67 1.91
N PHE A 194 23.32 -4.86 2.24
CA PHE A 194 24.18 -3.86 2.87
C PHE A 194 25.04 -3.13 1.86
N ARG A 195 25.38 -1.88 2.15
CA ARG A 195 26.41 -1.13 1.44
C ARG A 195 27.81 -1.53 1.94
N GLU A 196 28.84 -1.05 1.24
CA GLU A 196 30.23 -1.40 1.48
C GLU A 196 30.74 -1.08 2.89
N PHE A 197 30.26 0.02 3.48
CA PHE A 197 30.68 0.49 4.81
C PHE A 197 29.78 0.04 5.95
N ALA A 198 28.75 -0.75 5.67
CA ALA A 198 27.81 -1.23 6.68
C ALA A 198 28.49 -2.10 7.75
N ASN A 199 28.06 -1.96 9.00
CA ASN A 199 28.48 -2.83 10.07
C ASN A 199 27.40 -3.85 10.45
N PRO A 200 27.38 -5.05 9.85
CA PRO A 200 26.32 -6.03 10.06
C PRO A 200 26.32 -6.69 11.45
N LYS A 201 27.31 -6.37 12.31
CA LYS A 201 27.39 -6.88 13.68
C LYS A 201 26.64 -6.01 14.69
N LYS A 202 26.41 -4.74 14.36
CA LYS A 202 25.88 -3.73 15.29
C LYS A 202 24.54 -3.16 14.85
N ILE A 203 23.74 -3.94 14.14
CA ILE A 203 22.39 -3.57 13.73
C ILE A 203 21.51 -3.55 14.98
N TYR A 204 20.54 -2.67 15.01
CA TYR A 204 19.54 -2.65 16.07
C TYR A 204 18.18 -2.21 15.57
N VAL A 205 17.15 -2.71 16.23
CA VAL A 205 15.75 -2.36 15.98
C VAL A 205 15.26 -1.49 17.12
N LEU A 206 14.68 -0.35 16.79
CA LEU A 206 14.01 0.51 17.76
C LEU A 206 12.50 0.23 17.69
N ARG A 207 11.96 -0.32 18.78
CA ARG A 207 10.54 -0.57 18.98
C ARG A 207 10.03 0.34 20.09
N GLY A 208 9.39 1.45 19.71
CA GLY A 208 9.06 2.51 20.66
C GLY A 208 10.32 3.03 21.35
N SER A 209 10.44 2.83 22.67
CA SER A 209 11.62 3.20 23.48
C SER A 209 12.61 2.05 23.71
N LYS A 210 12.31 0.84 23.21
CA LYS A 210 13.19 -0.33 23.38
C LYS A 210 14.16 -0.44 22.22
N LYS A 211 15.44 -0.66 22.56
CA LYS A 211 16.49 -0.98 21.61
C LYS A 211 16.77 -2.48 21.65
N LEU A 212 16.58 -3.16 20.54
CA LEU A 212 16.79 -4.61 20.37
C LEU A 212 18.00 -4.79 19.47
N GLU A 213 19.03 -5.46 19.95
CA GLU A 213 20.26 -5.69 19.21
C GLU A 213 20.10 -6.87 18.24
N PHE A 214 20.68 -6.72 17.05
CA PHE A 214 20.65 -7.73 16.00
C PHE A 214 22.02 -7.88 15.37
N ASN A 215 22.54 -9.09 15.36
CA ASN A 215 23.81 -9.43 14.72
C ASN A 215 23.56 -10.30 13.49
N TYR A 216 23.56 -9.67 12.33
CA TYR A 216 23.31 -10.37 11.07
C TYR A 216 24.28 -11.53 10.82
N LYS A 217 25.59 -11.38 11.15
CA LYS A 217 26.61 -12.42 10.91
C LYS A 217 26.39 -13.68 11.74
N GLU A 218 25.82 -13.56 12.93
CA GLU A 218 25.52 -14.72 13.77
C GLU A 218 24.18 -15.35 13.40
N VAL A 219 23.16 -14.53 13.18
CA VAL A 219 21.82 -15.00 12.80
C VAL A 219 21.85 -15.71 11.44
N SER A 220 22.55 -15.16 10.44
CA SER A 220 22.68 -15.79 9.12
C SER A 220 23.41 -17.15 9.13
N ARG A 221 24.16 -17.43 10.20
CA ARG A 221 24.80 -18.74 10.44
C ARG A 221 23.98 -19.67 11.32
N GLY A 222 22.72 -19.31 11.64
CA GLY A 222 21.85 -20.04 12.53
C GLY A 222 22.19 -19.93 14.02
N LYS A 223 23.07 -18.98 14.40
CA LYS A 223 23.40 -18.68 15.80
C LYS A 223 22.55 -17.53 16.28
N LYS A 224 22.20 -17.50 17.58
CA LYS A 224 21.41 -16.43 18.22
C LYS A 224 20.12 -16.11 17.48
N MET A 225 19.40 -17.13 17.08
CA MET A 225 18.13 -17.00 16.35
C MET A 225 17.06 -16.25 17.15
N GLU A 226 17.18 -16.16 18.47
CA GLU A 226 16.35 -15.34 19.34
C GLU A 226 16.39 -13.83 19.01
N GLN A 227 17.47 -13.36 18.37
CA GLN A 227 17.57 -11.98 17.88
C GLN A 227 16.77 -11.75 16.59
N ASN A 228 16.40 -12.80 15.88
CA ASN A 228 15.60 -12.70 14.65
C ASN A 228 14.12 -12.54 14.99
N ILE A 229 13.79 -11.40 15.57
CA ILE A 229 12.43 -11.07 15.99
C ILE A 229 11.53 -10.79 14.79
N VAL A 230 10.23 -11.02 14.98
CA VAL A 230 9.19 -10.59 14.05
C VAL A 230 8.99 -9.08 14.21
N LEU A 231 8.93 -8.38 13.08
CA LEU A 231 8.72 -6.94 13.07
C LEU A 231 7.27 -6.58 13.40
N GLU A 232 7.12 -5.46 14.08
CA GLU A 232 5.84 -4.84 14.41
C GLU A 232 5.68 -3.51 13.68
N ASN A 233 4.45 -3.02 13.63
CA ASN A 233 4.16 -1.73 13.01
C ASN A 233 4.92 -0.59 13.70
N GLY A 234 5.63 0.21 12.91
CA GLY A 234 6.43 1.33 13.40
C GLY A 234 7.85 0.99 13.83
N ASP A 235 8.29 -0.27 13.69
CA ASP A 235 9.68 -0.65 13.97
C ASP A 235 10.66 0.10 13.06
N ARG A 236 11.79 0.49 13.64
CA ARG A 236 12.87 1.18 12.93
C ARG A 236 14.15 0.38 13.03
N ILE A 237 14.62 -0.11 11.90
CA ILE A 237 15.88 -0.85 11.78
C ILE A 237 16.98 0.13 11.42
N PHE A 238 18.04 0.15 12.19
CA PHE A 238 19.19 0.98 11.94
C PHE A 238 20.43 0.14 11.67
N VAL A 239 21.07 0.36 10.52
CA VAL A 239 22.29 -0.31 10.07
C VAL A 239 23.42 0.72 10.08
N PRO A 240 24.34 0.66 11.06
CA PRO A 240 25.46 1.58 11.17
C PRO A 240 26.55 1.28 10.17
#